data_8822121fdebb3e8013a1313c6a35359e
#
_entry.id   8822121fdebb3e8013a1313c6a35359e
#
_cell.length_a   1.000
_cell.length_b   1.000
_cell.length_c   1.000
_cell.angle_alpha   90.00
_cell.angle_beta   90.00
_cell.angle_gamma   90.00
#
_symmetry.space_group_name_H-M   'P 1'
#
loop_
_entity.id
_entity.type
_entity.pdbx_description
1 polymer ?
#
loop_
_entity_poly.entity_id
_entity_poly.type
_entity_poly.pdbx_seq_one_letter_code
_entity_poly.pdbx_strand_id
1 'polypeptide(L)'
;EKDLEKVTFGMWGDPHIGGPYNWQDDLSFFDKENNIVYAWDADGVSDVSGRIPGYFGYKFLESPGNPSDGIDNDGDGMIDESRYDGIDNDNDWDPETDDLGVDGLPNTGDVGEGDGIPTAGDPYDIREPGEPNFEGTDLDESDMVGLTGFAAPQFGGNNAPQNDQHVFQNFLQPDIFDSSGIGQPGDRIFIYSSGPISLPAGASRKFSIALVLGQSFEDLTLNANISNDIYQKN
;
A
#
# COMPACT_ATOMS: atom_id res chain seq x y z
N GLU A 1 12.52 19.33 -15.46
CA GLU A 1 11.61 18.64 -14.54
C GLU A 1 10.21 19.22 -14.70
N LYS A 2 9.19 18.41 -14.53
CA LYS A 2 7.80 18.78 -14.78
C LYS A 2 6.93 18.22 -13.67
N ASP A 3 6.00 19.02 -13.17
CA ASP A 3 4.96 18.54 -12.27
C ASP A 3 4.03 17.58 -13.00
N LEU A 4 3.67 16.50 -12.35
CA LEU A 4 2.70 15.53 -12.83
C LEU A 4 1.44 15.67 -11.96
N GLU A 5 0.35 16.11 -12.56
CA GLU A 5 -0.91 16.35 -11.84
C GLU A 5 -1.67 15.07 -11.51
N LYS A 6 -1.44 14.02 -12.31
CA LYS A 6 -2.10 12.73 -12.11
C LYS A 6 -1.12 11.59 -12.39
N VAL A 7 -0.78 10.89 -11.33
CA VAL A 7 0.03 9.68 -11.38
C VAL A 7 -0.76 8.56 -10.72
N THR A 8 -0.89 7.43 -11.38
CA THR A 8 -1.48 6.23 -10.79
C THR A 8 -0.40 5.16 -10.75
N PHE A 9 -0.16 4.63 -9.57
CA PHE A 9 0.66 3.44 -9.41
C PHE A 9 -0.19 2.23 -9.80
N GLY A 10 0.33 1.37 -10.65
CA GLY A 10 -0.31 0.13 -11.05
C GLY A 10 0.63 -1.05 -10.88
N MET A 11 0.12 -2.14 -10.31
CA MET A 11 0.85 -3.38 -10.19
C MET A 11 0.12 -4.49 -10.94
N TRP A 12 0.90 -5.31 -11.61
CA TRP A 12 0.43 -6.46 -12.36
C TRP A 12 0.96 -7.74 -11.74
N GLY A 13 0.09 -8.72 -11.55
CA GLY A 13 0.45 -10.06 -11.09
C GLY A 13 -0.09 -11.13 -12.05
N ASP A 14 0.73 -12.14 -12.30
CA ASP A 14 0.42 -13.33 -13.09
C ASP A 14 1.02 -14.54 -12.37
N PRO A 15 0.33 -15.03 -11.31
CA PRO A 15 0.96 -15.91 -10.33
C PRO A 15 1.05 -17.38 -10.77
N HIS A 16 0.23 -17.88 -11.71
CA HIS A 16 0.12 -19.29 -12.10
C HIS A 16 0.09 -20.22 -10.87
N ILE A 17 -0.99 -20.12 -10.10
CA ILE A 17 -1.16 -20.91 -8.88
C ILE A 17 -1.30 -22.40 -9.24
N GLY A 18 -0.61 -23.28 -8.51
CA GLY A 18 -0.60 -24.71 -8.83
C GLY A 18 0.56 -25.17 -9.73
N GLY A 19 1.20 -24.23 -10.45
CA GLY A 19 2.40 -24.53 -11.23
C GLY A 19 2.37 -24.00 -12.67
N PRO A 20 3.48 -24.16 -13.41
CA PRO A 20 3.65 -23.52 -14.71
C PRO A 20 2.69 -24.06 -15.82
N TYR A 21 2.04 -25.16 -15.60
CA TYR A 21 1.07 -25.74 -16.55
C TYR A 21 -0.37 -25.75 -16.00
N ASN A 22 -0.57 -25.19 -14.79
CA ASN A 22 -1.86 -25.12 -14.10
C ASN A 22 -2.40 -23.70 -14.00
N TRP A 23 -2.43 -22.99 -15.13
CA TRP A 23 -2.83 -21.59 -15.21
C TRP A 23 -4.29 -21.40 -15.67
N GLN A 24 -4.99 -22.50 -16.02
CA GLN A 24 -6.29 -22.43 -16.69
C GLN A 24 -7.47 -22.25 -15.75
N ASP A 25 -7.24 -22.35 -14.46
CA ASP A 25 -8.28 -22.31 -13.43
C ASP A 25 -7.91 -21.46 -12.21
N ASP A 26 -6.99 -20.53 -12.40
CA ASP A 26 -6.69 -19.51 -11.40
C ASP A 26 -7.90 -18.62 -11.14
N LEU A 27 -8.03 -18.22 -9.90
CA LEU A 27 -8.98 -17.23 -9.41
C LEU A 27 -8.22 -16.08 -8.74
N SER A 28 -8.76 -14.88 -8.79
CA SER A 28 -8.18 -13.75 -8.08
C SER A 28 -9.25 -12.78 -7.58
N PHE A 29 -8.96 -12.12 -6.47
CA PHE A 29 -9.85 -11.17 -5.84
C PHE A 29 -9.10 -10.09 -5.06
N PHE A 30 -9.77 -9.00 -4.82
CA PHE A 30 -9.36 -7.96 -3.89
C PHE A 30 -10.30 -7.95 -2.68
N ASP A 31 -9.75 -8.29 -1.53
CA ASP A 31 -10.41 -8.14 -0.25
C ASP A 31 -10.15 -6.73 0.29
N LYS A 32 -11.17 -5.89 0.21
CA LYS A 32 -11.09 -4.49 0.59
C LYS A 32 -10.92 -4.31 2.10
N GLU A 33 -11.54 -5.18 2.91
CA GLU A 33 -11.46 -5.08 4.37
C GLU A 33 -10.06 -5.39 4.89
N ASN A 34 -9.38 -6.33 4.25
CA ASN A 34 -8.03 -6.72 4.61
C ASN A 34 -6.95 -6.03 3.74
N ASN A 35 -7.31 -5.18 2.80
CA ASN A 35 -6.38 -4.52 1.88
C ASN A 35 -5.39 -5.50 1.24
N ILE A 36 -5.90 -6.60 0.70
CA ILE A 36 -5.10 -7.66 0.08
C ILE A 36 -5.65 -8.06 -1.28
N VAL A 37 -4.80 -8.04 -2.29
CA VAL A 37 -5.06 -8.67 -3.58
C VAL A 37 -4.49 -10.07 -3.53
N TYR A 38 -5.29 -11.08 -3.88
CA TYR A 38 -4.83 -12.47 -3.80
C TYR A 38 -5.35 -13.33 -4.94
N ALA A 39 -4.64 -14.42 -5.17
CA ALA A 39 -4.98 -15.45 -6.14
C ALA A 39 -4.87 -16.84 -5.51
N TRP A 40 -5.69 -17.77 -6.04
CA TRP A 40 -5.69 -19.17 -5.64
C TRP A 40 -6.13 -20.05 -6.81
N ASP A 41 -5.86 -21.32 -6.70
CA ASP A 41 -6.24 -22.36 -7.64
C ASP A 41 -7.66 -22.85 -7.34
N ALA A 42 -8.52 -22.94 -8.38
CA ALA A 42 -9.94 -23.22 -8.19
C ALA A 42 -10.24 -24.66 -7.85
N ASP A 43 -9.48 -25.62 -8.38
CA ASP A 43 -9.73 -27.05 -8.17
C ASP A 43 -8.83 -27.67 -7.08
N GLY A 44 -7.84 -26.93 -6.60
CA GLY A 44 -6.93 -27.37 -5.55
C GLY A 44 -5.93 -28.41 -6.01
N VAL A 45 -5.68 -28.52 -7.32
CA VAL A 45 -4.79 -29.53 -7.91
C VAL A 45 -3.55 -28.83 -8.49
N SER A 46 -2.39 -29.27 -8.08
CA SER A 46 -1.11 -28.79 -8.62
C SER A 46 -0.61 -29.70 -9.76
N ASP A 47 0.03 -29.12 -10.77
CA ASP A 47 0.81 -29.88 -11.74
C ASP A 47 2.09 -30.48 -11.15
N VAL A 48 2.45 -30.09 -9.93
CA VAL A 48 3.52 -30.69 -9.13
C VAL A 48 2.92 -31.78 -8.25
N SER A 49 3.08 -33.02 -8.64
CA SER A 49 2.52 -34.19 -7.99
C SER A 49 2.65 -34.18 -6.46
N GLY A 50 1.52 -34.39 -5.79
CA GLY A 50 1.44 -34.54 -4.33
C GLY A 50 1.48 -33.21 -3.55
N ARG A 51 1.35 -32.07 -4.23
CA ARG A 51 1.22 -30.76 -3.59
C ARG A 51 -0.20 -30.22 -3.78
N ILE A 52 -0.69 -29.56 -2.75
CA ILE A 52 -1.90 -28.75 -2.81
C ILE A 52 -1.46 -27.31 -3.00
N PRO A 53 -1.98 -26.59 -4.00
CA PRO A 53 -1.70 -25.18 -4.17
C PRO A 53 -2.15 -24.39 -2.94
N GLY A 54 -1.38 -23.38 -2.59
CA GLY A 54 -1.78 -22.42 -1.57
C GLY A 54 -2.37 -21.15 -2.16
N TYR A 55 -2.39 -20.12 -1.36
CA TYR A 55 -2.79 -18.78 -1.70
C TYR A 55 -1.56 -17.88 -1.84
N PHE A 56 -1.62 -16.98 -2.80
CA PHE A 56 -0.61 -15.95 -3.03
C PHE A 56 -1.28 -14.59 -2.97
N GLY A 57 -0.66 -13.61 -2.31
CA GLY A 57 -1.24 -12.28 -2.24
C GLY A 57 -0.22 -11.16 -2.12
N TYR A 58 -0.70 -9.96 -2.42
CA TYR A 58 -0.04 -8.71 -2.11
C TYR A 58 -0.85 -7.97 -1.06
N LYS A 59 -0.31 -7.90 0.16
CA LYS A 59 -0.83 -7.04 1.21
C LYS A 59 -0.35 -5.63 0.94
N PHE A 60 -1.29 -4.72 0.86
CA PHE A 60 -1.01 -3.30 0.79
C PHE A 60 -0.61 -2.81 2.19
N LEU A 61 0.48 -2.06 2.28
CA LEU A 61 1.02 -1.55 3.53
C LEU A 61 0.98 -0.03 3.59
N GLU A 62 1.35 0.64 2.48
CA GLU A 62 1.41 2.09 2.43
C GLU A 62 1.23 2.60 1.00
N SER A 63 0.52 3.72 0.85
CA SER A 63 0.48 4.51 -0.38
C SER A 63 0.74 5.97 -0.07
N PRO A 64 1.03 6.78 -1.09
CA PRO A 64 1.06 8.22 -0.90
C PRO A 64 -0.27 8.74 -0.36
N GLY A 65 -0.20 9.69 0.57
CA GLY A 65 -1.32 10.47 1.03
C GLY A 65 -1.63 11.65 0.11
N ASN A 66 -2.77 12.26 0.34
CA ASN A 66 -3.18 13.51 -0.28
C ASN A 66 -3.57 14.54 0.80
N PRO A 67 -2.60 15.03 1.60
CA PRO A 67 -2.84 15.75 2.85
C PRO A 67 -3.38 17.17 2.63
N SER A 68 -4.16 17.41 1.58
CA SER A 68 -4.63 18.76 1.22
C SER A 68 -5.89 18.76 0.36
N ASP A 69 -6.65 17.68 0.34
CA ASP A 69 -7.88 17.60 -0.48
C ASP A 69 -9.18 17.72 0.32
N GLY A 70 -9.10 17.74 1.64
CA GLY A 70 -10.24 17.87 2.56
C GLY A 70 -11.06 16.59 2.68
N ILE A 71 -10.48 15.45 2.37
CA ILE A 71 -11.11 14.13 2.41
C ILE A 71 -10.32 13.22 3.34
N ASP A 72 -10.99 12.51 4.23
CA ASP A 72 -10.47 11.38 4.96
C ASP A 72 -10.32 10.20 3.96
N ASN A 73 -9.11 10.00 3.43
CA ASN A 73 -8.89 9.04 2.35
C ASN A 73 -8.73 7.60 2.85
N ASP A 74 -8.34 7.40 4.10
CA ASP A 74 -8.15 6.06 4.67
C ASP A 74 -9.30 5.63 5.62
N GLY A 75 -10.15 6.56 6.03
CA GLY A 75 -11.35 6.29 6.80
C GLY A 75 -11.12 6.13 8.29
N ASP A 76 -10.04 6.68 8.83
CA ASP A 76 -9.71 6.62 10.26
C ASP A 76 -10.43 7.68 11.11
N GLY A 77 -10.98 8.71 10.47
CA GLY A 77 -11.77 9.78 11.08
C GLY A 77 -11.03 11.12 11.18
N MET A 78 -9.79 11.17 10.72
CA MET A 78 -9.02 12.41 10.57
C MET A 78 -9.07 12.87 9.11
N ILE A 79 -8.57 14.04 8.80
CA ILE A 79 -8.67 14.64 7.46
C ILE A 79 -7.36 15.37 7.16
N ASP A 80 -6.76 15.07 6.03
CA ASP A 80 -5.56 15.78 5.54
C ASP A 80 -4.33 15.60 6.45
N GLU A 81 -4.15 14.44 7.07
CA GLU A 81 -3.01 14.15 7.93
C GLU A 81 -1.70 14.17 7.15
N SER A 82 -0.68 14.62 7.80
CA SER A 82 0.65 14.71 7.21
C SER A 82 1.73 14.52 8.26
N ARG A 83 2.68 13.64 7.98
CA ARG A 83 3.91 13.47 8.74
C ARG A 83 4.62 14.76 9.14
N TYR A 84 4.36 15.86 8.43
CA TYR A 84 5.04 17.14 8.60
C TYR A 84 4.08 18.25 9.01
N ASP A 85 2.93 17.94 9.57
CA ASP A 85 1.96 18.94 10.04
C ASP A 85 2.30 19.51 11.41
N GLY A 86 3.16 18.81 12.18
CA GLY A 86 3.56 19.21 13.52
C GLY A 86 2.44 19.09 14.56
N ILE A 87 1.54 18.14 14.36
CA ILE A 87 0.44 17.83 15.28
C ILE A 87 0.80 16.58 16.08
N ASP A 88 0.76 16.68 17.38
CA ASP A 88 0.84 15.57 18.33
C ASP A 88 -0.59 15.02 18.53
N ASN A 89 -0.89 13.90 17.89
CA ASN A 89 -2.26 13.38 17.80
C ASN A 89 -2.68 12.56 19.03
N ASP A 90 -1.75 11.88 19.69
CA ASP A 90 -2.05 11.11 20.88
C ASP A 90 -1.75 11.86 22.19
N ASN A 91 -1.19 13.07 22.08
CA ASN A 91 -0.87 13.99 23.16
C ASN A 91 0.16 13.45 24.17
N ASP A 92 1.22 12.83 23.68
CA ASP A 92 2.32 12.35 24.48
C ASP A 92 3.64 13.14 24.29
N TRP A 93 3.72 14.03 23.28
CA TRP A 93 4.85 14.94 23.11
C TRP A 93 4.78 16.14 24.09
N ASP A 94 5.87 16.41 24.77
CA ASP A 94 6.00 17.51 25.75
C ASP A 94 7.07 18.52 25.30
N PRO A 95 6.68 19.79 24.97
CA PRO A 95 7.61 20.79 24.49
C PRO A 95 8.71 21.19 25.52
N GLU A 96 8.57 20.81 26.80
CA GLU A 96 9.62 21.05 27.78
C GLU A 96 10.74 20.00 27.76
N THR A 97 10.47 18.81 27.22
CA THR A 97 11.42 17.66 27.26
C THR A 97 11.74 17.11 25.87
N ASP A 98 10.83 17.20 24.93
CA ASP A 98 10.88 16.49 23.66
C ASP A 98 11.21 17.38 22.46
N ASP A 99 11.13 18.71 22.61
CA ASP A 99 11.48 19.71 21.60
C ASP A 99 13.02 19.78 21.41
N LEU A 100 13.55 18.74 20.76
CA LEU A 100 14.99 18.50 20.62
C LEU A 100 15.48 18.62 19.17
N GLY A 101 14.56 18.92 18.25
CA GLY A 101 14.84 19.03 16.82
C GLY A 101 15.02 17.69 16.10
N VAL A 102 15.30 17.78 14.82
CA VAL A 102 15.28 16.63 13.88
C VAL A 102 16.28 15.53 14.22
N ASP A 103 17.39 15.85 14.91
CA ASP A 103 18.39 14.86 15.33
C ASP A 103 18.07 14.20 16.70
N GLY A 104 17.00 14.66 17.39
CA GLY A 104 16.57 14.14 18.70
C GLY A 104 17.57 14.39 19.83
N LEU A 105 18.52 15.31 19.69
CA LEU A 105 19.55 15.60 20.67
C LEU A 105 19.49 17.06 21.13
N PRO A 106 19.57 17.33 22.44
CA PRO A 106 19.46 18.69 22.94
C PRO A 106 20.68 19.55 22.65
N ASN A 107 20.50 20.82 22.39
CA ASN A 107 21.51 21.87 22.22
C ASN A 107 22.43 21.66 21.02
N THR A 108 21.93 21.08 19.95
CA THR A 108 22.65 20.96 18.67
C THR A 108 22.35 22.13 17.74
N GLY A 109 21.22 22.80 17.92
CA GLY A 109 20.79 23.96 17.11
C GLY A 109 20.34 23.55 15.71
N ASP A 110 19.81 22.35 15.58
CA ASP A 110 19.31 21.82 14.34
C ASP A 110 17.86 22.26 14.04
N VAL A 111 17.26 21.74 12.98
CA VAL A 111 15.92 22.12 12.56
C VAL A 111 14.89 21.59 13.56
N GLY A 112 13.99 22.47 14.01
CA GLY A 112 12.92 22.16 14.93
C GLY A 112 13.28 22.39 16.41
N GLU A 113 14.58 22.33 16.80
CA GLU A 113 14.96 22.44 18.20
C GLU A 113 14.51 23.77 18.85
N GLY A 114 13.67 23.68 19.87
CA GLY A 114 13.23 24.83 20.68
C GLY A 114 12.17 25.72 20.01
N ASP A 115 11.47 25.22 19.02
CA ASP A 115 10.46 26.01 18.30
C ASP A 115 9.02 25.77 18.80
N GLY A 116 8.81 24.74 19.63
CA GLY A 116 7.54 24.40 20.26
C GLY A 116 6.58 23.68 19.31
N ILE A 117 7.09 23.09 18.24
CA ILE A 117 6.33 22.32 17.24
C ILE A 117 7.02 20.97 17.06
N PRO A 118 6.31 19.84 17.19
CA PRO A 118 6.89 18.53 16.98
C PRO A 118 7.53 18.38 15.60
N THR A 119 8.73 17.83 15.55
CA THR A 119 9.52 17.71 14.32
C THR A 119 9.76 16.25 13.94
N ALA A 120 9.19 15.86 12.80
CA ALA A 120 9.38 14.53 12.23
C ALA A 120 10.80 14.33 11.71
N GLY A 121 11.35 13.14 11.97
CA GLY A 121 12.63 12.73 11.40
C GLY A 121 12.54 12.33 9.92
N ASP A 122 13.71 12.13 9.29
CA ASP A 122 13.83 11.49 7.98
C ASP A 122 13.93 9.97 8.15
N PRO A 123 12.96 9.16 7.74
CA PRO A 123 12.98 7.71 7.89
C PRO A 123 14.11 7.03 7.11
N TYR A 124 14.80 7.76 6.23
CA TYR A 124 15.93 7.28 5.44
C TYR A 124 17.29 7.76 5.95
N ASP A 125 17.33 8.67 6.94
CA ASP A 125 18.57 9.15 7.54
C ASP A 125 18.59 8.90 9.05
N ILE A 126 19.37 7.91 9.47
CA ILE A 126 19.55 7.54 10.89
C ILE A 126 20.09 8.68 11.77
N ARG A 127 20.60 9.75 11.18
CA ARG A 127 21.10 10.93 11.89
C ARG A 127 19.98 11.94 12.20
N GLU A 128 18.83 11.74 11.59
CA GLU A 128 17.64 12.56 11.71
C GLU A 128 16.44 11.71 12.15
N PRO A 129 16.51 11.13 13.37
CA PRO A 129 15.46 10.24 13.86
C PRO A 129 14.13 10.95 14.15
N GLY A 130 14.14 12.28 14.27
CA GLY A 130 13.02 13.07 14.77
C GLY A 130 13.00 13.20 16.28
N GLU A 131 12.02 13.90 16.77
CA GLU A 131 11.83 14.15 18.19
C GLU A 131 11.25 12.94 18.92
N PRO A 132 11.59 12.76 20.22
CA PRO A 132 10.96 11.73 21.05
C PRO A 132 9.45 11.98 21.19
N ASN A 133 8.67 10.92 21.34
CA ASN A 133 7.21 10.97 21.48
C ASN A 133 6.52 11.70 20.29
N PHE A 134 7.17 11.71 19.13
CA PHE A 134 6.58 12.15 17.86
C PHE A 134 6.85 11.07 16.81
N GLU A 135 6.28 9.90 17.04
CA GLU A 135 6.38 8.70 16.20
C GLU A 135 5.05 7.94 16.19
N GLY A 136 4.96 6.86 15.44
CA GLY A 136 3.79 5.99 15.43
C GLY A 136 2.53 6.71 14.96
N THR A 137 1.60 7.00 15.86
CA THR A 137 0.32 7.67 15.57
C THR A 137 0.48 9.04 14.93
N ASP A 138 1.54 9.76 15.24
CA ASP A 138 1.76 11.12 14.69
C ASP A 138 2.40 11.13 13.30
N LEU A 139 3.08 10.06 12.93
CA LEU A 139 3.84 9.99 11.67
C LEU A 139 3.25 9.06 10.63
N ASP A 140 2.49 8.06 11.05
CA ASP A 140 1.89 7.08 10.14
C ASP A 140 0.49 7.47 9.66
N GLU A 141 0.04 8.63 10.04
CA GLU A 141 -1.26 9.21 9.71
C GLU A 141 -1.29 9.94 8.37
N SER A 142 -0.36 9.66 7.47
CA SER A 142 -0.50 10.19 6.12
C SER A 142 -1.80 9.62 5.51
N ASP A 143 -2.75 10.51 5.29
CA ASP A 143 -4.04 10.25 4.65
C ASP A 143 -3.85 9.49 3.33
N MET A 144 -3.81 8.16 3.43
CA MET A 144 -3.38 7.27 2.36
C MET A 144 -4.49 7.12 1.34
N VAL A 145 -4.19 7.39 0.08
CA VAL A 145 -5.12 7.14 -1.03
C VAL A 145 -5.55 5.66 -1.11
N GLY A 146 -4.75 4.76 -0.58
CA GLY A 146 -5.07 3.34 -0.55
C GLY A 146 -5.09 2.68 -1.92
N LEU A 147 -5.69 1.50 -2.01
CA LEU A 147 -5.96 0.84 -3.29
C LEU A 147 -7.27 1.38 -3.87
N THR A 148 -7.19 2.01 -5.03
CA THR A 148 -8.32 2.70 -5.67
C THR A 148 -8.95 1.93 -6.81
N GLY A 149 -8.34 0.84 -7.27
CA GLY A 149 -8.89 0.01 -8.34
C GLY A 149 -8.31 -1.40 -8.38
N PHE A 150 -9.12 -2.34 -8.87
CA PHE A 150 -8.75 -3.74 -9.06
C PHE A 150 -9.44 -4.32 -10.29
N ALA A 151 -8.70 -5.06 -11.09
CA ALA A 151 -9.22 -5.82 -12.22
C ALA A 151 -8.54 -7.19 -12.33
N ALA A 152 -9.30 -8.21 -12.72
CA ALA A 152 -8.84 -9.58 -12.91
C ALA A 152 -9.16 -10.10 -14.32
N PRO A 153 -8.61 -9.48 -15.39
CA PRO A 153 -8.86 -9.94 -16.74
C PRO A 153 -8.22 -11.30 -17.02
N GLN A 154 -8.78 -12.02 -17.99
CA GLN A 154 -8.13 -13.24 -18.50
C GLN A 154 -7.00 -12.87 -19.46
N PHE A 155 -5.85 -13.52 -19.29
CA PHE A 155 -4.73 -13.38 -20.22
C PHE A 155 -5.12 -13.89 -21.61
N GLY A 156 -4.81 -13.12 -22.64
CA GLY A 156 -5.16 -13.49 -24.03
C GLY A 156 -6.65 -13.38 -24.40
N GLY A 157 -7.54 -13.01 -23.47
CA GLY A 157 -8.95 -12.76 -23.74
C GLY A 157 -9.20 -11.41 -24.43
N ASN A 158 -10.45 -11.17 -24.83
CA ASN A 158 -10.85 -9.91 -25.50
C ASN A 158 -10.61 -8.67 -24.61
N ASN A 159 -10.61 -8.85 -23.30
CA ASN A 159 -10.37 -7.80 -22.31
C ASN A 159 -8.93 -7.81 -21.77
N ALA A 160 -8.03 -8.58 -22.37
CA ALA A 160 -6.63 -8.60 -21.97
C ALA A 160 -5.97 -7.22 -22.18
N PRO A 161 -5.01 -6.84 -21.35
CA PRO A 161 -4.21 -5.64 -21.54
C PRO A 161 -3.52 -5.63 -22.91
N GLN A 162 -3.65 -4.53 -23.64
CA GLN A 162 -3.13 -4.42 -25.01
C GLN A 162 -1.92 -3.48 -25.14
N ASN A 163 -1.96 -2.36 -24.43
CA ASN A 163 -0.93 -1.34 -24.38
C ASN A 163 -1.15 -0.43 -23.19
N ASP A 164 -0.20 0.45 -22.91
CA ASP A 164 -0.22 1.34 -21.74
C ASP A 164 -1.48 2.20 -21.65
N GLN A 165 -1.94 2.75 -22.78
CA GLN A 165 -3.16 3.55 -22.82
C GLN A 165 -4.40 2.70 -22.46
N HIS A 166 -4.47 1.49 -22.99
CA HIS A 166 -5.57 0.56 -22.70
C HIS A 166 -5.55 0.14 -21.23
N VAL A 167 -4.37 -0.14 -20.66
CA VAL A 167 -4.20 -0.46 -19.25
C VAL A 167 -4.67 0.70 -18.39
N PHE A 168 -4.19 1.91 -18.66
CA PHE A 168 -4.58 3.09 -17.92
C PHE A 168 -6.08 3.35 -17.95
N GLN A 169 -6.70 3.26 -19.11
CA GLN A 169 -8.12 3.60 -19.30
C GLN A 169 -9.09 2.56 -18.74
N ASN A 170 -8.71 1.29 -18.69
CA ASN A 170 -9.63 0.21 -18.37
C ASN A 170 -9.32 -0.52 -17.04
N PHE A 171 -8.11 -0.40 -16.51
CA PHE A 171 -7.70 -1.18 -15.34
C PHE A 171 -7.11 -0.36 -14.19
N LEU A 172 -6.69 0.88 -14.46
CA LEU A 172 -6.08 1.76 -13.45
C LEU A 172 -6.97 2.95 -13.06
N GLN A 173 -8.23 2.96 -13.49
CA GLN A 173 -9.15 4.02 -13.10
C GLN A 173 -9.65 3.76 -11.67
N PRO A 174 -9.77 4.80 -10.84
CA PRO A 174 -10.33 4.67 -9.52
C PRO A 174 -11.78 4.19 -9.56
N ASP A 175 -12.23 3.61 -8.46
CA ASP A 175 -13.59 3.11 -8.22
C ASP A 175 -14.03 1.93 -9.10
N ILE A 176 -13.10 1.32 -9.84
CA ILE A 176 -13.35 0.09 -10.60
C ILE A 176 -12.79 -1.10 -9.82
N PHE A 177 -13.69 -1.92 -9.27
CA PHE A 177 -13.35 -3.15 -8.57
C PHE A 177 -14.05 -4.34 -9.26
N ASP A 178 -13.28 -5.07 -10.05
CA ASP A 178 -13.79 -6.22 -10.80
C ASP A 178 -13.92 -7.45 -9.91
N SER A 179 -15.13 -7.97 -9.77
CA SER A 179 -15.42 -9.20 -9.05
C SER A 179 -15.46 -10.46 -9.94
N SER A 180 -15.20 -10.34 -11.23
CA SER A 180 -15.28 -11.47 -12.17
C SER A 180 -14.25 -12.56 -11.89
N GLY A 181 -13.15 -12.20 -11.27
CA GLY A 181 -12.08 -13.12 -10.87
C GLY A 181 -12.47 -14.17 -9.84
N ILE A 182 -13.55 -13.97 -9.08
CA ILE A 182 -14.04 -14.95 -8.08
C ILE A 182 -14.84 -16.08 -8.73
N GLY A 183 -15.63 -15.76 -9.74
CA GLY A 183 -16.66 -16.69 -10.23
C GLY A 183 -16.31 -17.40 -11.53
N GLN A 184 -15.22 -17.07 -12.17
CA GLN A 184 -14.84 -17.63 -13.47
C GLN A 184 -13.35 -17.99 -13.47
N PRO A 185 -13.00 -19.25 -13.17
CA PRO A 185 -11.63 -19.73 -13.26
C PRO A 185 -11.06 -19.52 -14.66
N GLY A 186 -9.77 -19.27 -14.78
CA GLY A 186 -9.10 -19.06 -16.05
C GLY A 186 -7.65 -18.66 -15.86
N ASP A 187 -6.99 -18.39 -16.99
CA ASP A 187 -5.67 -17.77 -17.02
C ASP A 187 -5.81 -16.31 -16.53
N ARG A 188 -5.83 -16.14 -15.22
CA ARG A 188 -6.12 -14.87 -14.57
C ARG A 188 -4.84 -14.12 -14.25
N ILE A 189 -4.79 -12.91 -14.74
CA ILE A 189 -3.90 -11.89 -14.22
C ILE A 189 -4.71 -10.95 -13.33
N PHE A 190 -4.04 -10.28 -12.42
CA PHE A 190 -4.67 -9.18 -11.70
C PHE A 190 -3.87 -7.90 -11.85
N ILE A 191 -4.59 -6.80 -11.89
CA ILE A 191 -4.06 -5.45 -11.93
C ILE A 191 -4.74 -4.69 -10.81
N TYR A 192 -3.96 -4.08 -9.96
CA TYR A 192 -4.49 -3.17 -8.95
C TYR A 192 -3.79 -1.82 -9.03
N SER A 193 -4.47 -0.79 -8.59
CA SER A 193 -3.99 0.57 -8.68
C SER A 193 -4.19 1.34 -7.40
N SER A 194 -3.35 2.35 -7.23
CA SER A 194 -3.47 3.37 -6.20
C SER A 194 -3.26 4.74 -6.84
N GLY A 195 -4.10 5.68 -6.52
CA GLY A 195 -4.12 7.02 -7.10
C GLY A 195 -5.47 7.38 -7.74
N PRO A 196 -5.58 8.52 -8.44
CA PRO A 196 -4.46 9.38 -8.85
C PRO A 196 -3.91 10.27 -7.71
N ILE A 197 -2.61 10.49 -7.74
CA ILE A 197 -1.92 11.43 -6.86
C ILE A 197 -1.19 12.48 -7.68
N SER A 198 -0.84 13.63 -7.08
CA SER A 198 0.07 14.59 -7.68
C SER A 198 1.52 14.26 -7.33
N LEU A 199 2.43 14.47 -8.29
CA LEU A 199 3.86 14.32 -8.09
C LEU A 199 4.58 15.56 -8.63
N PRO A 200 4.90 16.53 -7.77
CA PRO A 200 5.67 17.71 -8.15
C PRO A 200 7.07 17.37 -8.65
N ALA A 201 7.65 18.24 -9.45
CA ALA A 201 9.00 18.07 -9.98
C ALA A 201 10.02 17.97 -8.84
N GLY A 202 10.80 16.88 -8.85
CA GLY A 202 11.79 16.61 -7.81
C GLY A 202 11.26 15.89 -6.57
N ALA A 203 9.94 15.76 -6.43
CA ALA A 203 9.34 14.99 -5.34
C ALA A 203 9.39 13.48 -5.59
N SER A 204 9.39 12.71 -4.52
CA SER A 204 9.19 11.26 -4.52
C SER A 204 7.98 10.89 -3.70
N ARG A 205 7.43 9.72 -3.97
CA ARG A 205 6.33 9.14 -3.20
C ARG A 205 6.65 7.68 -2.93
N LYS A 206 6.25 7.21 -1.76
CA LYS A 206 6.51 5.83 -1.31
C LYS A 206 5.29 4.95 -1.54
N PHE A 207 5.53 3.73 -1.97
CA PHE A 207 4.59 2.63 -1.95
C PHE A 207 5.22 1.45 -1.26
N SER A 208 4.48 0.81 -0.38
CA SER A 208 4.93 -0.39 0.32
C SER A 208 3.90 -1.50 0.19
N ILE A 209 4.36 -2.67 -0.19
CA ILE A 209 3.55 -3.89 -0.26
C ILE A 209 4.33 -5.05 0.35
N ALA A 210 3.63 -5.99 0.96
CA ALA A 210 4.19 -7.28 1.32
C ALA A 210 3.67 -8.37 0.38
N LEU A 211 4.58 -9.21 -0.11
CA LEU A 211 4.24 -10.44 -0.78
C LEU A 211 3.99 -11.50 0.29
N VAL A 212 2.78 -12.04 0.31
CA VAL A 212 2.35 -13.00 1.33
C VAL A 212 1.88 -14.31 0.70
N LEU A 213 2.10 -15.38 1.41
CA LEU A 213 1.71 -16.73 1.02
C LEU A 213 0.91 -17.36 2.16
N GLY A 214 -0.05 -18.22 1.84
CA GLY A 214 -0.81 -18.97 2.82
C GLY A 214 -1.21 -20.34 2.29
N GLN A 215 -1.43 -21.30 3.18
CA GLN A 215 -1.95 -22.61 2.83
C GLN A 215 -3.47 -22.61 2.67
N SER A 216 -4.14 -21.62 3.27
CA SER A 216 -5.57 -21.33 3.14
C SER A 216 -5.77 -19.81 3.12
N PHE A 217 -6.99 -19.37 2.90
CA PHE A 217 -7.33 -17.95 2.95
C PHE A 217 -7.11 -17.37 4.37
N GLU A 218 -7.46 -18.12 5.40
CA GLU A 218 -7.24 -17.70 6.79
C GLU A 218 -5.76 -17.58 7.13
N ASP A 219 -4.93 -18.50 6.64
CA ASP A 219 -3.48 -18.44 6.82
C ASP A 219 -2.85 -17.26 6.05
N LEU A 220 -3.33 -17.01 4.82
CA LEU A 220 -2.93 -15.85 4.04
C LEU A 220 -3.24 -14.53 4.78
N THR A 221 -4.47 -14.41 5.28
CA THR A 221 -4.94 -13.22 6.01
C THR A 221 -4.14 -13.01 7.29
N LEU A 222 -3.88 -14.09 8.05
CA LEU A 222 -3.03 -14.02 9.23
C LEU A 222 -1.61 -13.51 8.90
N ASN A 223 -1.00 -14.06 7.85
CA ASN A 223 0.33 -13.65 7.41
C ASN A 223 0.35 -12.20 6.90
N ALA A 224 -0.72 -11.76 6.25
CA ALA A 224 -0.89 -10.37 5.82
C ALA A 224 -0.96 -9.41 7.01
N ASN A 225 -1.73 -9.75 8.05
CA ASN A 225 -1.84 -8.94 9.26
C ASN A 225 -0.53 -8.88 10.03
N ILE A 226 0.18 -10.00 10.16
CA ILE A 226 1.52 -10.04 10.76
C ILE A 226 2.48 -9.15 9.98
N SER A 227 2.41 -9.15 8.66
CA SER A 227 3.27 -8.28 7.81
C SER A 227 2.98 -6.81 8.06
N ASN A 228 1.72 -6.43 8.22
CA ASN A 228 1.32 -5.08 8.56
C ASN A 228 1.83 -4.68 9.95
N ASP A 229 1.60 -5.53 10.96
CA ASP A 229 2.08 -5.27 12.32
C ASP A 229 3.60 -5.09 12.40
N ILE A 230 4.35 -5.83 11.59
CA ILE A 230 5.81 -5.68 11.51
C ILE A 230 6.17 -4.36 10.85
N TYR A 231 5.44 -4.00 9.80
CA TYR A 231 5.68 -2.77 9.05
C TYR A 231 5.45 -1.54 9.91
N GLN A 232 4.34 -1.50 10.65
CA GLN A 232 3.98 -0.39 11.54
C GLN A 232 4.89 -0.23 12.77
N LYS A 233 5.69 -1.22 13.10
CA LYS A 233 6.60 -1.19 14.25
C LYS A 233 8.05 -0.86 13.89
N ASN A 234 8.36 -0.60 12.63
CA ASN A 234 9.71 -0.32 12.14
C ASN A 234 9.77 0.99 11.38
#